data_87aa2b01d2ae2ccdf3972b5862a997ae
#
_entry.id   87aa2b01d2ae2ccdf3972b5862a997ae
#
_cell.length_a   1.000
_cell.length_b   1.000
_cell.length_c   1.000
_cell.angle_alpha   90.00
_cell.angle_beta   90.00
_cell.angle_gamma   90.00
#
_symmetry.space_group_name_H-M   'P 1'
#
loop_
_entity.id
_entity.type
_entity.pdbx_description
1 polymer ?
#
loop_
_entity_poly.entity_id
_entity_poly.type
_entity_poly.pdbx_seq_one_letter_code
_entity_poly.pdbx_strand_id
1 'polypeptide(L)'
;MTDQLKGVVFDMDGVIIDSEPNHYRAICEAIGSEMTLSYDDFLSRFAGRDERYAMGEMAKEIGIEYDEELFQKWSKTKSEAYAQFVSENAEPMPGAVDFVSTVARSFPVGLATGS
;
A
#
# COMPACT_ATOMS: atom_id res chain seq x y z
N MET A 1 17.18 -23.60 26.91
CA MET A 1 17.32 -23.80 25.48
C MET A 1 16.99 -22.51 24.76
N THR A 2 17.81 -22.08 23.89
CA THR A 2 17.58 -20.87 23.14
C THR A 2 17.23 -21.22 21.69
N ASP A 3 16.11 -20.71 21.22
CA ASP A 3 15.79 -20.80 19.82
C ASP A 3 16.68 -19.83 19.06
N GLN A 4 17.31 -20.32 18.01
CA GLN A 4 18.16 -19.49 17.18
C GLN A 4 17.38 -19.02 15.98
N LEU A 5 17.52 -17.74 15.67
CA LEU A 5 16.96 -17.16 14.47
C LEU A 5 17.65 -17.76 13.25
N LYS A 6 16.88 -18.34 12.34
CA LYS A 6 17.40 -19.04 11.15
C LYS A 6 17.21 -18.25 9.86
N GLY A 7 16.39 -17.22 9.89
CA GLY A 7 16.14 -16.40 8.73
C GLY A 7 15.22 -15.24 9.08
N VAL A 8 15.11 -14.29 8.16
CA VAL A 8 14.26 -13.11 8.33
C VAL A 8 13.46 -12.91 7.05
N VAL A 9 12.16 -12.70 7.19
CA VAL A 9 11.28 -12.38 6.06
C VAL A 9 10.80 -10.95 6.26
N PHE A 10 10.95 -10.13 5.21
CA PHE A 10 10.53 -8.74 5.22
C PHE A 10 9.21 -8.60 4.46
N ASP A 11 8.29 -7.83 5.02
CA ASP A 11 7.15 -7.32 4.27
C ASP A 11 7.66 -6.24 3.31
N MET A 12 7.05 -6.13 2.14
CA MET A 12 7.49 -5.17 1.13
C MET A 12 6.85 -3.80 1.32
N ASP A 13 5.51 -3.75 1.35
CA ASP A 13 4.78 -2.48 1.37
C ASP A 13 4.88 -1.81 2.73
N GLY A 14 5.37 -0.58 2.74
CA GLY A 14 5.54 0.19 3.98
C GLY A 14 6.74 -0.24 4.83
N VAL A 15 7.48 -1.27 4.42
CA VAL A 15 8.69 -1.75 5.13
C VAL A 15 9.93 -1.55 4.26
N ILE A 16 9.96 -2.13 3.07
CA ILE A 16 11.07 -1.96 2.12
C ILE A 16 10.80 -0.81 1.17
N ILE A 17 9.59 -0.72 0.65
CA ILE A 17 9.16 0.29 -0.32
C ILE A 17 8.19 1.24 0.35
N ASP A 18 8.41 2.53 0.17
CA ASP A 18 7.46 3.57 0.60
C ASP A 18 6.34 3.67 -0.42
N SER A 19 5.36 2.78 -0.29
CA SER A 19 4.29 2.60 -1.27
C SER A 19 3.00 3.38 -0.94
N GLU A 20 2.85 3.88 0.26
CA GLU A 20 1.61 4.56 0.68
C GLU A 20 1.28 5.80 -0.15
N PRO A 21 2.23 6.69 -0.50
CA PRO A 21 1.92 7.81 -1.38
C PRO A 21 1.37 7.38 -2.72
N ASN A 22 1.89 6.29 -3.29
CA ASN A 22 1.42 5.76 -4.57
C ASN A 22 0.03 5.14 -4.44
N HIS A 23 -0.27 4.46 -3.32
CA HIS A 23 -1.62 3.96 -3.04
C HIS A 23 -2.62 5.10 -2.96
N TYR A 24 -2.29 6.16 -2.24
CA TYR A 24 -3.16 7.33 -2.12
C TYR A 24 -3.41 7.98 -3.48
N ARG A 25 -2.36 8.21 -4.26
CA ARG A 25 -2.50 8.78 -5.61
C ARG A 25 -3.39 7.92 -6.51
N ALA A 26 -3.22 6.61 -6.42
CA ALA A 26 -4.02 5.67 -7.22
C ALA A 26 -5.50 5.69 -6.83
N ILE A 27 -5.79 5.81 -5.54
CA ILE A 27 -7.16 5.95 -5.04
C ILE A 27 -7.77 7.29 -5.50
N CYS A 28 -7.00 8.37 -5.47
CA CYS A 28 -7.45 9.66 -5.99
C CYS A 28 -7.82 9.59 -7.47
N GLU A 29 -7.02 8.88 -8.27
CA GLU A 29 -7.32 8.65 -9.69
C GLU A 29 -8.62 7.86 -9.85
N ALA A 30 -8.83 6.83 -9.05
CA ALA A 30 -10.01 5.98 -9.13
C ALA A 30 -11.29 6.74 -8.79
N ILE A 31 -11.28 7.52 -7.73
CA ILE A 31 -12.45 8.26 -7.26
C ILE A 31 -12.67 9.53 -8.08
N GLY A 32 -11.59 10.18 -8.48
CA GLY A 32 -11.67 11.38 -9.32
C GLY A 32 -11.89 12.67 -8.53
N SER A 33 -12.54 13.63 -9.17
CA SER A 33 -12.70 14.99 -8.64
C SER A 33 -13.51 15.07 -7.34
N GLU A 34 -14.25 14.04 -6.99
CA GLU A 34 -15.05 14.01 -5.77
C GLU A 34 -14.25 13.57 -4.55
N MET A 35 -13.01 13.17 -4.74
CA MET A 35 -12.11 12.79 -3.65
C MET A 35 -11.80 13.99 -2.76
N THR A 36 -12.18 13.89 -1.49
CA THR A 36 -12.00 14.97 -0.51
C THR A 36 -11.05 14.62 0.61
N LEU A 37 -10.62 13.37 0.69
CA LEU A 37 -9.76 12.89 1.76
C LEU A 37 -8.32 13.34 1.54
N SER A 38 -7.71 13.95 2.56
CA SER A 38 -6.29 14.31 2.51
C SER A 38 -5.40 13.07 2.67
N TYR A 39 -4.12 13.21 2.31
CA TYR A 39 -3.15 12.13 2.50
C TYR A 39 -3.01 11.72 3.97
N ASP A 40 -2.97 12.71 4.87
CA ASP A 40 -2.85 12.44 6.31
C ASP A 40 -4.07 11.68 6.85
N ASP A 41 -5.26 12.07 6.42
CA ASP A 41 -6.49 11.36 6.80
C ASP A 41 -6.53 9.96 6.20
N PHE A 42 -6.08 9.80 4.97
CA PHE A 42 -5.95 8.48 4.35
C PHE A 42 -5.05 7.56 5.16
N LEU A 43 -3.88 8.04 5.55
CA LEU A 43 -2.94 7.24 6.35
C LEU A 43 -3.54 6.85 7.70
N SER A 44 -4.16 7.80 8.41
CA SER A 44 -4.69 7.54 9.74
C SER A 44 -5.90 6.61 9.74
N ARG A 45 -6.70 6.64 8.69
CA ARG A 45 -7.96 5.90 8.65
C ARG A 45 -7.85 4.58 7.87
N PHE A 46 -7.07 4.53 6.81
CA PHE A 46 -7.14 3.44 5.86
C PHE A 46 -5.83 2.70 5.58
N ALA A 47 -4.69 3.21 5.99
CA ALA A 47 -3.42 2.51 5.76
C ALA A 47 -3.46 1.12 6.42
N GLY A 48 -3.16 0.10 5.64
CA GLY A 48 -3.20 -1.29 6.09
C GLY A 48 -4.60 -1.88 6.23
N ARG A 49 -5.64 -1.15 5.86
CA ARG A 49 -7.02 -1.64 5.94
C ARG A 49 -7.44 -2.28 4.62
N ASP A 50 -8.44 -3.12 4.70
CA ASP A 50 -9.03 -3.76 3.53
C ASP A 50 -9.53 -2.74 2.51
N GLU A 51 -9.25 -2.99 1.24
CA GLU A 51 -9.60 -2.08 0.16
C GLU A 51 -11.12 -1.90 0.01
N ARG A 52 -11.89 -2.97 0.16
CA ARG A 52 -13.36 -2.88 0.10
C ARG A 52 -13.92 -1.98 1.21
N TYR A 53 -13.39 -2.14 2.40
CA TYR A 53 -13.77 -1.31 3.53
C TYR A 53 -13.44 0.16 3.28
N ALA A 54 -12.22 0.44 2.86
CA ALA A 54 -11.76 1.80 2.61
C ALA A 54 -12.58 2.49 1.51
N MET A 55 -12.79 1.81 0.40
CA MET A 55 -13.57 2.35 -0.70
C MET A 55 -15.04 2.56 -0.33
N GLY A 56 -15.60 1.64 0.46
CA GLY A 56 -16.98 1.79 0.96
C GLY A 56 -17.14 3.02 1.85
N GLU A 57 -16.19 3.26 2.75
CA GLU A 57 -16.23 4.44 3.61
C GLU A 57 -16.04 5.74 2.81
N MET A 58 -15.18 5.73 1.81
CA MET A 58 -14.98 6.89 0.94
C MET A 58 -16.24 7.20 0.11
N ALA A 59 -16.88 6.17 -0.44
CA ALA A 59 -18.15 6.33 -1.18
C ALA A 59 -19.22 6.95 -0.31
N LYS A 60 -19.32 6.51 0.94
CA LYS A 60 -20.28 7.04 1.92
C LYS A 60 -20.04 8.51 2.18
N GLU A 61 -18.80 8.94 2.34
CA GLU A 61 -18.47 10.35 2.59
C GLU A 61 -18.80 11.25 1.44
N ILE A 62 -18.65 10.80 0.19
CA ILE A 62 -18.96 11.60 -0.98
C ILE A 62 -20.42 11.43 -1.44
N GLY A 63 -21.20 10.62 -0.73
CA GLY A 63 -22.64 10.48 -1.00
C GLY A 63 -22.97 9.61 -2.19
N ILE A 64 -22.12 8.68 -2.55
CA ILE A 64 -22.33 7.75 -3.66
C ILE A 64 -22.74 6.40 -3.12
N GLU A 65 -23.71 5.74 -3.77
CA GLU A 65 -24.08 4.38 -3.44
C GLU A 65 -22.95 3.43 -3.80
N TYR A 66 -22.52 2.62 -2.83
CA TYR A 66 -21.42 1.67 -2.99
C TYR A 66 -21.95 0.26 -3.23
N ASP A 67 -21.60 -0.32 -4.35
CA ASP A 67 -21.97 -1.68 -4.72
C ASP A 67 -20.76 -2.42 -5.34
N GLU A 68 -20.94 -3.67 -5.68
CA GLU A 68 -19.85 -4.49 -6.25
C GLU A 68 -19.37 -3.92 -7.60
N GLU A 69 -20.26 -3.38 -8.40
CA GLU A 69 -19.89 -2.79 -9.68
C GLU A 69 -18.96 -1.58 -9.48
N LEU A 70 -19.30 -0.70 -8.53
CA LEU A 70 -18.46 0.46 -8.21
C LEU A 70 -17.10 0.02 -7.66
N PHE A 71 -17.10 -0.98 -6.77
CA PHE A 71 -15.84 -1.52 -6.24
C PHE A 71 -14.96 -2.05 -7.37
N GLN A 72 -15.51 -2.83 -8.28
CA GLN A 72 -14.73 -3.39 -9.40
C GLN A 72 -14.17 -2.29 -10.30
N LYS A 73 -14.95 -1.26 -10.57
CA LYS A 73 -14.52 -0.11 -11.36
C LYS A 73 -13.37 0.64 -10.69
N TRP A 74 -13.53 0.98 -9.43
CA TRP A 74 -12.52 1.72 -8.67
C TRP A 74 -11.26 0.88 -8.46
N SER A 75 -11.42 -0.40 -8.14
CA SER A 75 -10.28 -1.30 -7.93
C SER A 75 -9.45 -1.48 -9.19
N LYS A 76 -10.11 -1.62 -10.33
CA LYS A 76 -9.42 -1.73 -11.63
C LYS A 76 -8.63 -0.46 -11.95
N THR A 77 -9.28 0.70 -11.83
CA THR A 77 -8.62 1.99 -12.09
C THR A 77 -7.46 2.21 -11.14
N LYS A 78 -7.66 1.90 -9.85
CA LYS A 78 -6.61 2.01 -8.84
C LYS A 78 -5.42 1.12 -9.17
N SER A 79 -5.67 -0.15 -9.53
CA SER A 79 -4.59 -1.09 -9.84
C SER A 79 -3.76 -0.64 -11.04
N GLU A 80 -4.41 -0.16 -12.09
CA GLU A 80 -3.72 0.36 -13.27
C GLU A 80 -2.91 1.61 -12.96
N ALA A 81 -3.48 2.54 -12.21
CA ALA A 81 -2.80 3.77 -11.79
C ALA A 81 -1.64 3.48 -10.85
N TYR A 82 -1.83 2.58 -9.90
CA TYR A 82 -0.78 2.19 -8.97
C TYR A 82 0.43 1.59 -9.70
N ALA A 83 0.19 0.68 -10.64
CA ALA A 83 1.26 0.09 -11.43
C ALA A 83 2.06 1.14 -12.19
N GLN A 84 1.37 2.13 -12.75
CA GLN A 84 2.01 3.24 -13.45
C GLN A 84 2.85 4.10 -12.50
N PHE A 85 2.29 4.48 -11.35
CA PHE A 85 3.00 5.33 -10.40
C PHE A 85 4.23 4.63 -9.82
N VAL A 86 4.15 3.34 -9.56
CA VAL A 86 5.28 2.55 -9.06
C VAL A 86 6.39 2.48 -10.12
N SER A 87 6.04 2.32 -11.39
CA SER A 87 7.04 2.29 -12.46
C SER A 87 7.77 3.61 -12.63
N GLU A 88 7.10 4.72 -12.30
CA GLU A 88 7.69 6.06 -12.38
C GLU A 88 8.48 6.44 -11.14
N ASN A 89 8.04 5.99 -9.97
CA ASN A 89 8.59 6.47 -8.69
C ASN A 89 8.41 5.43 -7.58
N ALA A 90 9.28 4.44 -7.53
CA ALA A 90 9.34 3.48 -6.43
C ALA A 90 10.53 3.82 -5.54
N GLU A 91 10.26 4.36 -4.35
CA GLU A 91 11.29 4.75 -3.40
C GLU A 91 11.41 3.74 -2.26
N PRO A 92 12.63 3.30 -1.91
CA PRO A 92 12.81 2.50 -0.71
C PRO A 92 12.49 3.30 0.55
N MET A 93 12.03 2.60 1.58
CA MET A 93 11.92 3.23 2.90
C MET A 93 13.31 3.65 3.39
N PRO A 94 13.43 4.81 4.08
CA PRO A 94 14.72 5.25 4.61
C PRO A 94 15.38 4.17 5.48
N GLY A 95 16.62 3.83 5.16
CA GLY A 95 17.39 2.81 5.89
C GLY A 95 17.06 1.36 5.56
N ALA A 96 16.02 1.10 4.74
CA ALA A 96 15.58 -0.27 4.45
C ALA A 96 16.65 -1.08 3.73
N VAL A 97 17.27 -0.52 2.69
CA VAL A 97 18.30 -1.21 1.91
C VAL A 97 19.50 -1.57 2.79
N ASP A 98 19.97 -0.61 3.59
CA ASP A 98 21.09 -0.84 4.51
C ASP A 98 20.76 -1.89 5.56
N PHE A 99 19.55 -1.84 6.11
CA PHE A 99 19.12 -2.81 7.13
C PHE A 99 19.03 -4.21 6.55
N VAL A 100 18.41 -4.39 5.39
CA VAL A 100 18.32 -5.69 4.72
C VAL A 100 19.72 -6.23 4.40
N SER A 101 20.60 -5.39 3.89
CA SER A 101 21.98 -5.77 3.58
C SER A 101 22.74 -6.22 4.82
N THR A 102 22.54 -5.55 5.94
CA THR A 102 23.16 -5.91 7.22
C THR A 102 22.64 -7.25 7.72
N VAL A 103 21.33 -7.47 7.69
CA VAL A 103 20.73 -8.74 8.12
C VAL A 103 21.17 -9.89 7.20
N ALA A 104 21.27 -9.66 5.90
CA ALA A 104 21.67 -10.67 4.92
C ALA A 104 23.09 -11.19 5.12
N ARG A 105 23.94 -10.46 5.83
CA ARG A 105 25.30 -10.92 6.16
C ARG A 105 25.30 -12.06 7.17
N SER A 106 24.26 -12.13 8.01
CA SER A 106 24.20 -13.09 9.10
C SER A 106 23.10 -14.13 8.93
N PHE A 107 22.05 -13.83 8.16
CA PHE A 107 20.87 -14.68 8.01
C PHE A 107 20.39 -14.73 6.57
N PRO A 108 19.81 -15.87 6.14
CA PRO A 108 19.03 -15.87 4.91
C PRO A 108 17.86 -14.87 5.03
N VAL A 109 17.58 -14.14 3.96
CA VAL A 109 16.47 -13.18 3.93
C VAL A 109 15.49 -13.54 2.83
N GLY A 110 14.23 -13.23 3.07
CA GLY A 110 13.16 -13.40 2.10
C GLY A 110 12.26 -12.19 2.09
N LEU A 111 11.40 -12.12 1.08
CA LEU A 111 10.44 -11.05 0.90
C LEU A 111 9.04 -11.64 0.80
N ALA A 112 8.10 -11.09 1.57
CA ALA A 112 6.69 -11.44 1.49
C ALA A 112 5.92 -10.21 1.00
N THR A 113 5.10 -10.39 -0.02
CA THR A 113 4.28 -9.31 -0.56
C THR A 113 2.92 -9.81 -1.00
N GLY A 114 1.89 -8.99 -0.77
CA GLY A 114 0.53 -9.24 -1.24
C GLY A 114 0.23 -8.60 -2.60
N SER A 115 1.19 -7.89 -3.14
CA SER A 115 1.00 -7.19 -4.41
C SER A 115 1.51 -7.96 -5.62
#